data_c0197698dd3e05aae5895a59a7ab9512
#
_entry.id   c0197698dd3e05aae5895a59a7ab9512
#
_cell.length_a   1.000
_cell.length_b   1.000
_cell.length_c   1.000
_cell.angle_alpha   90.00
_cell.angle_beta   90.00
_cell.angle_gamma   90.00
#
_symmetry.space_group_name_H-M   'P 1'
#
loop_
_entity.id
_entity.type
_entity.pdbx_description
1 polymer ?
#
loop_
_entity_poly.entity_id
_entity_poly.type
_entity_poly.pdbx_seq_one_letter_code
_entity_poly.pdbx_strand_id
1 'polypeptide(L)'
;MYRIYLLVLGLLLSLPLAADNNPFNAASGGTTVVQGLNSTLVGELRIISANPGDWKFSASIEAEGDREVLTIVMDSPTPAQPADFKVFFSIPQKGVFNVWTSKTDCSTHLDPFWSSPNYKSSFAYCMPLYSYFDDNENNCLTIACSEALRRVDAKLGVLEEGCEICSELQYFNEPEAPLTHYTTQILLDARKVFWSESIAEAAEWMTNAGGFEPSDVPDAAFEPLYSTWYQFHQQVSDESVLAECRLAADLGMKTVILDDGWQTDNTWKGYSWCGDWRPALSKFPDMAAHVARVQELGMKYMVWYSVPFVGRNSDAYSLFRGKFLREDGNAAILDPRFPEVREYLIGTYVKALKEWNLDGFKLDFIDEFRFNGPDPAVAENYAGRDILNVSEAVNVLMKDVYTSLRAIKPDILLEFRQAYIGPAVRQFGNMFRAADCPGNAADNRKRIANLRLTSGSTAVHSDMLEWNLAETPENVGRTIISSIFGVIQYSVMLENLPQPQADVVRQWMAFAGEHRETLLRSEFRPRHPELNYPVIEAESVTERIVAVFQDNVIVERGDRSKKFYVLNASGSTKVRIEQPNGKIITVEVPCGGWSAIK
;
A
#
# COMPACT_ATOMS: atom_id res chain seq x y z
N MET A 1 -12.30 24.90 76.94
CA MET A 1 -11.15 24.07 76.54
C MET A 1 -11.61 22.62 76.60
N TYR A 2 -12.19 22.09 75.52
CA TYR A 2 -12.48 20.66 75.39
C TYR A 2 -12.04 20.24 74.04
N ARG A 3 -11.04 19.35 73.98
CA ARG A 3 -10.60 18.63 72.78
C ARG A 3 -11.52 17.43 72.58
N ILE A 4 -12.27 17.41 71.45
CA ILE A 4 -13.02 16.23 71.05
C ILE A 4 -12.12 15.49 70.03
N TYR A 5 -11.67 14.30 70.37
CA TYR A 5 -11.06 13.33 69.46
C TYR A 5 -12.20 12.57 68.78
N LEU A 6 -12.35 12.80 67.48
CA LEU A 6 -13.16 11.95 66.60
C LEU A 6 -12.30 10.75 66.18
N LEU A 7 -12.61 9.58 66.72
CA LEU A 7 -12.16 8.29 66.19
C LEU A 7 -12.97 8.04 64.89
N VAL A 8 -12.33 8.14 63.73
CA VAL A 8 -12.90 7.63 62.47
C VAL A 8 -12.56 6.15 62.38
N LEU A 9 -13.52 5.30 62.75
CA LEU A 9 -13.47 3.87 62.44
C LEU A 9 -13.62 3.73 60.91
N GLY A 10 -12.53 3.42 60.22
CA GLY A 10 -12.56 3.03 58.79
C GLY A 10 -13.26 1.68 58.66
N LEU A 11 -14.54 1.69 58.33
CA LEU A 11 -15.17 0.53 57.70
C LEU A 11 -14.59 0.43 56.30
N LEU A 12 -13.64 -0.46 56.09
CA LEU A 12 -13.34 -1.03 54.79
C LEU A 12 -14.58 -1.86 54.37
N LEU A 13 -15.56 -1.16 53.82
CA LEU A 13 -16.52 -1.80 52.92
C LEU A 13 -15.71 -2.26 51.71
N SER A 14 -15.42 -3.56 51.63
CA SER A 14 -15.16 -4.23 50.40
C SER A 14 -16.39 -4.02 49.51
N LEU A 15 -16.39 -2.94 48.74
CA LEU A 15 -17.26 -2.86 47.59
C LEU A 15 -16.96 -4.10 46.77
N PRO A 16 -17.97 -4.91 46.41
CA PRO A 16 -17.73 -5.91 45.37
C PRO A 16 -17.13 -5.15 44.23
N LEU A 17 -15.97 -5.59 43.75
CA LEU A 17 -15.46 -5.14 42.47
C LEU A 17 -16.68 -5.10 41.54
N ALA A 18 -16.94 -3.92 40.97
CA ALA A 18 -17.99 -3.77 40.00
C ALA A 18 -17.86 -4.92 39.03
N ALA A 19 -18.90 -5.73 38.92
CA ALA A 19 -18.96 -6.82 38.00
C ALA A 19 -18.51 -6.26 36.65
N ASP A 20 -17.42 -6.80 36.15
CA ASP A 20 -17.00 -6.91 34.75
C ASP A 20 -17.86 -6.14 33.74
N ASN A 21 -17.93 -4.82 33.88
CA ASN A 21 -18.36 -3.93 32.80
C ASN A 21 -17.16 -3.58 31.91
N ASN A 22 -16.13 -4.41 31.91
CA ASN A 22 -15.08 -4.32 30.95
C ASN A 22 -15.72 -4.68 29.59
N PRO A 23 -15.82 -3.76 28.61
CA PRO A 23 -16.39 -4.04 27.30
C PRO A 23 -15.63 -5.17 26.58
N PHE A 24 -14.43 -5.50 27.02
CA PHE A 24 -13.72 -6.71 26.69
C PHE A 24 -14.54 -7.99 26.94
N ASN A 25 -15.29 -8.06 28.01
CA ASN A 25 -16.12 -9.21 28.33
C ASN A 25 -17.51 -9.15 27.70
N ALA A 26 -18.01 -7.96 27.37
CA ALA A 26 -19.31 -7.79 26.71
C ALA A 26 -19.25 -7.83 25.18
N ALA A 27 -18.11 -7.46 24.58
CA ALA A 27 -17.95 -7.42 23.12
C ALA A 27 -17.43 -8.73 22.51
N SER A 28 -16.86 -9.62 23.31
CA SER A 28 -16.21 -10.85 22.85
C SER A 28 -16.94 -12.10 23.31
N GLY A 29 -18.21 -12.28 22.92
CA GLY A 29 -18.90 -13.56 23.15
C GLY A 29 -18.05 -14.74 22.63
N GLY A 30 -17.36 -15.46 23.53
CA GLY A 30 -16.48 -16.56 23.16
C GLY A 30 -15.75 -17.15 24.36
N THR A 31 -14.99 -18.20 24.10
CA THR A 31 -14.18 -18.90 25.10
C THR A 31 -12.72 -18.48 24.96
N THR A 32 -12.07 -18.13 26.08
CA THR A 32 -10.61 -17.95 26.12
C THR A 32 -9.94 -19.30 25.85
N VAL A 33 -9.26 -19.41 24.72
CA VAL A 33 -8.67 -20.69 24.26
C VAL A 33 -7.21 -20.87 24.72
N VAL A 34 -6.54 -19.79 25.15
CA VAL A 34 -5.22 -19.83 25.79
C VAL A 34 -5.25 -19.01 27.06
N GLN A 35 -4.85 -19.59 28.19
CA GLN A 35 -4.88 -18.98 29.52
C GLN A 35 -3.51 -18.44 29.93
N GLY A 36 -3.50 -17.35 30.71
CA GLY A 36 -2.30 -16.84 31.38
C GLY A 36 -1.23 -16.26 30.47
N LEU A 37 -1.61 -15.78 29.29
CA LEU A 37 -0.68 -15.16 28.35
C LEU A 37 -0.44 -13.70 28.74
N ASN A 38 0.80 -13.35 29.10
CA ASN A 38 1.17 -12.00 29.54
C ASN A 38 2.37 -11.49 28.76
N SER A 39 2.23 -10.31 28.18
CA SER A 39 3.29 -9.53 27.55
C SER A 39 3.88 -8.53 28.55
N THR A 40 5.17 -8.28 28.45
CA THR A 40 5.82 -7.22 29.24
C THR A 40 5.50 -5.84 28.69
N LEU A 41 5.09 -5.74 27.41
CA LEU A 41 4.81 -4.49 26.69
C LEU A 41 3.34 -4.05 26.80
N VAL A 42 2.39 -5.00 26.74
CA VAL A 42 0.96 -4.70 26.68
C VAL A 42 0.15 -5.35 27.82
N GLY A 43 0.80 -6.09 28.73
CA GLY A 43 0.10 -6.76 29.82
C GLY A 43 -0.63 -8.03 29.37
N GLU A 44 -1.86 -8.23 29.85
CA GLU A 44 -2.66 -9.41 29.53
C GLU A 44 -3.02 -9.47 28.04
N LEU A 45 -2.68 -10.58 27.39
CA LEU A 45 -3.11 -10.93 26.06
C LEU A 45 -4.20 -12.01 26.13
N ARG A 46 -5.31 -11.82 25.43
CA ARG A 46 -6.40 -12.80 25.37
C ARG A 46 -6.56 -13.34 23.95
N ILE A 47 -6.59 -14.66 23.83
CA ILE A 47 -6.96 -15.34 22.59
C ILE A 47 -8.33 -15.97 22.80
N ILE A 48 -9.33 -15.49 22.04
CA ILE A 48 -10.75 -15.82 22.25
C ILE A 48 -11.29 -16.40 20.96
N SER A 49 -12.00 -17.52 21.03
CA SER A 49 -12.73 -18.11 19.90
C SER A 49 -14.21 -18.24 20.26
N ALA A 50 -15.10 -17.90 19.33
CA ALA A 50 -16.54 -18.07 19.51
C ALA A 50 -16.93 -19.56 19.48
N ASN A 51 -16.32 -20.32 18.57
CA ASN A 51 -16.60 -21.74 18.36
C ASN A 51 -15.32 -22.53 18.09
N PRO A 52 -14.51 -22.83 19.12
CA PRO A 52 -13.23 -23.50 18.93
C PRO A 52 -13.36 -24.93 18.40
N GLY A 53 -14.52 -25.61 18.59
CA GLY A 53 -14.73 -26.99 18.15
C GLY A 53 -13.63 -27.93 18.67
N ASP A 54 -13.08 -28.75 17.78
CA ASP A 54 -11.97 -29.69 18.07
C ASP A 54 -10.59 -29.05 17.89
N TRP A 55 -10.52 -27.77 17.55
CA TRP A 55 -9.26 -27.04 17.39
C TRP A 55 -8.57 -26.83 18.74
N LYS A 56 -7.29 -27.19 18.80
CA LYS A 56 -6.42 -26.97 19.95
C LYS A 56 -5.53 -25.77 19.71
N PHE A 57 -5.55 -24.83 20.63
CA PHE A 57 -4.75 -23.63 20.58
C PHE A 57 -3.58 -23.71 21.56
N SER A 58 -2.44 -23.22 21.12
CA SER A 58 -1.29 -22.92 21.97
C SER A 58 -0.67 -21.60 21.55
N ALA A 59 -0.01 -20.91 22.50
CA ALA A 59 0.69 -19.68 22.20
C ALA A 59 1.92 -19.53 23.09
N SER A 60 2.93 -18.81 22.56
CA SER A 60 4.15 -18.45 23.27
C SER A 60 4.56 -17.03 22.90
N ILE A 61 5.27 -16.35 23.81
CA ILE A 61 5.84 -15.03 23.60
C ILE A 61 7.36 -15.15 23.71
N GLU A 62 8.06 -14.63 22.69
CA GLU A 62 9.51 -14.45 22.70
C GLU A 62 9.80 -12.95 22.78
N ALA A 63 10.66 -12.54 23.72
CA ALA A 63 10.97 -11.13 23.98
C ALA A 63 12.43 -10.82 23.62
N GLU A 64 12.66 -9.70 22.96
CA GLU A 64 13.97 -9.13 22.66
C GLU A 64 13.96 -7.61 22.94
N GLY A 65 14.38 -7.23 24.14
CA GLY A 65 14.29 -5.84 24.60
C GLY A 65 12.85 -5.32 24.60
N ASP A 66 12.62 -4.21 23.91
CA ASP A 66 11.28 -3.61 23.78
C ASP A 66 10.50 -4.15 22.57
N ARG A 67 10.82 -5.35 22.11
CA ARG A 67 10.11 -6.13 21.09
C ARG A 67 9.66 -7.47 21.65
N GLU A 68 8.46 -7.89 21.26
CA GLU A 68 7.93 -9.22 21.55
C GLU A 68 7.29 -9.82 20.32
N VAL A 69 7.44 -11.13 20.14
CA VAL A 69 6.75 -11.90 19.10
C VAL A 69 5.86 -12.93 19.76
N LEU A 70 4.55 -12.75 19.61
CA LEU A 70 3.54 -13.72 19.98
C LEU A 70 3.37 -14.74 18.84
N THR A 71 3.65 -16.00 19.08
CA THR A 71 3.37 -17.12 18.15
C THR A 71 2.10 -17.82 18.61
N ILE A 72 1.14 -17.99 17.70
CA ILE A 72 -0.12 -18.70 17.91
C ILE A 72 -0.15 -19.90 16.98
N VAL A 73 -0.42 -21.07 17.53
CA VAL A 73 -0.56 -22.35 16.77
C VAL A 73 -1.94 -22.93 17.06
N MET A 74 -2.63 -23.36 16.02
CA MET A 74 -3.87 -24.11 16.14
C MET A 74 -3.82 -25.38 15.29
N ASP A 75 -4.26 -26.49 15.88
CA ASP A 75 -4.23 -27.83 15.31
C ASP A 75 -5.59 -28.49 15.39
N SER A 76 -5.98 -29.21 14.33
CA SER A 76 -7.17 -30.06 14.29
C SER A 76 -6.75 -31.50 13.94
N PRO A 77 -7.34 -32.54 14.57
CA PRO A 77 -7.01 -33.93 14.30
C PRO A 77 -7.40 -34.39 12.89
N THR A 78 -8.31 -33.67 12.25
CA THR A 78 -8.78 -33.92 10.88
C THR A 78 -8.99 -32.59 10.14
N PRO A 79 -8.92 -32.58 8.79
CA PRO A 79 -9.24 -31.38 8.03
C PRO A 79 -10.62 -30.83 8.44
N ALA A 80 -10.65 -29.59 8.93
CA ALA A 80 -11.85 -28.93 9.40
C ALA A 80 -11.83 -27.44 9.02
N GLN A 81 -13.00 -26.83 8.94
CA GLN A 81 -13.13 -25.38 8.85
C GLN A 81 -12.35 -24.77 10.04
N PRO A 82 -11.41 -23.86 9.79
CA PRO A 82 -10.69 -23.22 10.90
C PRO A 82 -11.66 -22.50 11.84
N ALA A 83 -11.40 -22.64 13.14
CA ALA A 83 -12.12 -21.84 14.14
C ALA A 83 -11.71 -20.36 14.01
N ASP A 84 -12.69 -19.48 14.03
CA ASP A 84 -12.40 -18.05 14.17
C ASP A 84 -11.76 -17.77 15.53
N PHE A 85 -10.83 -16.82 15.56
CA PHE A 85 -10.27 -16.36 16.84
C PHE A 85 -9.90 -14.88 16.79
N LYS A 86 -9.85 -14.28 17.95
CA LYS A 86 -9.45 -12.90 18.18
C LYS A 86 -8.27 -12.86 19.14
N VAL A 87 -7.31 -11.99 18.82
CA VAL A 87 -6.24 -11.59 19.73
C VAL A 87 -6.57 -10.21 20.24
N PHE A 88 -6.57 -10.05 21.54
CA PHE A 88 -7.09 -8.89 22.22
C PHE A 88 -6.13 -8.41 23.30
N PHE A 89 -5.83 -7.12 23.32
CA PHE A 89 -5.02 -6.46 24.35
C PHE A 89 -5.30 -4.96 24.39
N SER A 90 -4.85 -4.31 25.47
CA SER A 90 -4.90 -2.85 25.59
C SER A 90 -3.58 -2.29 26.11
N ILE A 91 -3.37 -1.01 25.84
CA ILE A 91 -2.30 -0.20 26.44
C ILE A 91 -2.90 1.05 27.07
N PRO A 92 -2.33 1.59 28.16
CA PRO A 92 -2.77 2.87 28.71
C PRO A 92 -2.66 3.98 27.66
N GLN A 93 -3.69 4.83 27.52
CA GLN A 93 -3.66 6.02 26.68
C GLN A 93 -2.76 7.09 27.33
N LYS A 94 -1.44 6.87 27.30
CA LYS A 94 -0.43 7.75 27.89
C LYS A 94 0.45 8.35 26.80
N GLY A 95 0.10 9.56 26.35
CA GLY A 95 0.85 10.27 25.32
C GLY A 95 0.64 9.71 23.90
N VAL A 96 -0.31 8.81 23.70
CA VAL A 96 -0.68 8.29 22.38
C VAL A 96 -1.82 9.13 21.84
N PHE A 97 -1.62 9.72 20.67
CA PHE A 97 -2.60 10.62 20.05
C PHE A 97 -3.07 10.16 18.68
N ASN A 98 -2.27 9.33 17.99
CA ASN A 98 -2.50 8.98 16.61
C ASN A 98 -2.30 7.49 16.37
N VAL A 99 -2.91 6.99 15.29
CA VAL A 99 -2.67 5.65 14.76
C VAL A 99 -2.40 5.74 13.25
N TRP A 100 -1.32 5.12 12.81
CA TRP A 100 -1.09 4.88 11.38
C TRP A 100 -1.55 3.48 11.00
N THR A 101 -2.14 3.35 9.81
CA THR A 101 -2.54 2.07 9.23
C THR A 101 -2.01 1.95 7.82
N SER A 102 -1.83 0.74 7.33
CA SER A 102 -1.32 0.49 5.98
C SER A 102 -2.27 0.92 4.85
N LYS A 103 -3.52 1.27 5.16
CA LYS A 103 -4.44 1.84 4.19
C LYS A 103 -4.06 3.28 3.90
N THR A 104 -3.56 3.56 2.71
CA THR A 104 -2.87 4.81 2.35
C THR A 104 -3.73 6.08 2.37
N ASP A 105 -5.05 5.95 2.36
CA ASP A 105 -6.02 7.05 2.42
C ASP A 105 -6.72 7.21 3.78
N CYS A 106 -6.32 6.41 4.79
CA CYS A 106 -6.92 6.48 6.12
C CYS A 106 -6.59 7.75 6.87
N SER A 107 -7.50 8.10 7.76
CA SER A 107 -7.27 9.04 8.85
C SER A 107 -6.32 8.45 9.89
N THR A 108 -5.56 9.30 10.57
CA THR A 108 -4.63 8.92 11.64
C THR A 108 -5.18 9.18 13.04
N HIS A 109 -6.43 9.61 13.20
CA HIS A 109 -7.01 9.81 14.52
C HIS A 109 -7.51 8.49 15.13
N LEU A 110 -7.56 8.46 16.46
CA LEU A 110 -8.13 7.36 17.23
C LEU A 110 -9.62 7.60 17.45
N ASP A 111 -10.44 6.64 17.00
CA ASP A 111 -11.87 6.61 17.26
C ASP A 111 -12.17 5.95 18.62
N PRO A 112 -13.36 6.18 19.22
CA PRO A 112 -13.83 5.34 20.31
C PRO A 112 -13.91 3.87 19.86
N PHE A 113 -13.49 2.93 20.70
CA PHE A 113 -13.40 1.51 20.33
C PHE A 113 -14.74 0.94 19.83
N TRP A 114 -15.86 1.33 20.44
CA TRP A 114 -17.19 0.84 20.06
C TRP A 114 -17.63 1.28 18.64
N SER A 115 -17.15 2.42 18.13
CA SER A 115 -17.45 2.95 16.80
C SER A 115 -16.26 2.92 15.83
N SER A 116 -15.11 2.42 16.27
CA SER A 116 -13.91 2.32 15.45
C SER A 116 -14.17 1.51 14.16
N PRO A 117 -13.65 1.96 13.01
CA PRO A 117 -13.75 1.20 11.78
C PRO A 117 -13.05 -0.15 11.89
N ASN A 118 -13.53 -1.12 11.14
CA ASN A 118 -12.86 -2.40 10.99
C ASN A 118 -11.84 -2.30 9.84
N TYR A 119 -10.54 -2.35 10.18
CA TYR A 119 -9.44 -2.31 9.22
C TYR A 119 -9.21 -3.71 8.65
N LYS A 120 -9.67 -3.91 7.41
CA LYS A 120 -9.53 -5.19 6.72
C LYS A 120 -8.20 -5.26 6.00
N SER A 121 -7.49 -6.35 6.15
CA SER A 121 -6.28 -6.66 5.40
C SER A 121 -6.40 -8.02 4.74
N SER A 122 -5.82 -8.17 3.56
CA SER A 122 -5.71 -9.43 2.83
C SER A 122 -4.67 -9.27 1.73
N PHE A 123 -4.31 -10.35 1.06
CA PHE A 123 -3.25 -10.45 0.06
C PHE A 123 -3.02 -9.18 -0.81
N ALA A 124 -4.05 -8.63 -1.42
CA ALA A 124 -3.92 -7.54 -2.39
C ALA A 124 -4.68 -6.26 -1.98
N TYR A 125 -5.03 -6.12 -0.70
CA TYR A 125 -5.83 -4.97 -0.26
C TYR A 125 -5.12 -4.07 0.76
N CYS A 126 -4.78 -4.57 1.93
CA CYS A 126 -4.00 -3.92 2.97
C CYS A 126 -3.17 -4.97 3.70
N MET A 127 -2.20 -4.53 4.48
CA MET A 127 -1.43 -5.42 5.35
C MET A 127 -1.79 -5.17 6.84
N PRO A 128 -1.77 -6.21 7.70
CA PRO A 128 -2.08 -6.07 9.10
C PRO A 128 -0.89 -5.48 9.87
N LEU A 129 -0.65 -4.19 9.64
CA LEU A 129 0.42 -3.38 10.22
C LEU A 129 -0.15 -2.06 10.70
N TYR A 130 0.03 -1.76 11.98
CA TYR A 130 -0.52 -0.60 12.66
C TYR A 130 0.52 -0.01 13.59
N SER A 131 0.55 1.32 13.74
CA SER A 131 1.49 1.98 14.65
C SER A 131 0.79 3.09 15.42
N TYR A 132 0.87 3.02 16.75
CA TYR A 132 0.50 4.11 17.66
C TYR A 132 1.71 4.98 17.93
N PHE A 133 1.55 6.29 17.85
CA PHE A 133 2.65 7.23 18.05
C PHE A 133 2.20 8.49 18.80
N ASP A 134 3.18 9.19 19.40
CA ASP A 134 2.96 10.41 20.16
C ASP A 134 3.04 11.68 19.29
N ASP A 135 2.79 12.85 19.88
CA ASP A 135 2.87 14.16 19.23
C ASP A 135 4.30 14.62 18.90
N ASN A 136 5.31 13.92 19.42
CA ASN A 136 6.71 14.11 19.06
C ASN A 136 7.19 13.12 17.99
N GLU A 137 6.24 12.42 17.38
CA GLU A 137 6.50 11.43 16.33
C GLU A 137 7.32 10.21 16.79
N ASN A 138 7.31 9.88 18.10
CA ASN A 138 7.90 8.66 18.59
C ASN A 138 6.91 7.51 18.52
N ASN A 139 7.39 6.34 18.14
CA ASN A 139 6.63 5.10 18.25
C ASN A 139 6.24 4.85 19.71
N CYS A 140 4.97 4.52 19.94
CA CYS A 140 4.45 4.04 21.22
C CYS A 140 4.25 2.53 21.21
N LEU A 141 3.67 2.00 20.12
CA LEU A 141 3.53 0.56 19.87
C LEU A 141 3.25 0.34 18.39
N THR A 142 4.09 -0.44 17.74
CA THR A 142 3.83 -0.96 16.39
C THR A 142 3.42 -2.42 16.47
N ILE A 143 2.34 -2.78 15.77
CA ILE A 143 1.72 -4.10 15.72
C ILE A 143 1.80 -4.60 14.29
N ALA A 144 2.39 -5.78 14.06
CA ALA A 144 2.43 -6.40 12.73
C ALA A 144 2.09 -7.88 12.81
N CYS A 145 1.30 -8.40 11.86
CA CYS A 145 0.97 -9.82 11.77
C CYS A 145 1.70 -10.46 10.60
N SER A 146 2.23 -11.68 10.80
CA SER A 146 2.90 -12.44 9.73
C SER A 146 1.94 -12.95 8.64
N GLU A 147 0.62 -13.02 8.93
CA GLU A 147 -0.40 -13.42 7.96
C GLU A 147 -0.59 -12.32 6.90
N ALA A 148 -0.06 -12.53 5.71
CA ALA A 148 -0.12 -11.57 4.61
C ALA A 148 -0.97 -12.07 3.42
N LEU A 149 -1.53 -13.26 3.49
CA LEU A 149 -2.35 -13.84 2.42
C LEU A 149 -3.83 -13.82 2.79
N ARG A 150 -4.19 -14.45 3.91
CA ARG A 150 -5.57 -14.55 4.38
C ARG A 150 -6.03 -13.24 5.01
N ARG A 151 -7.33 -13.11 5.14
CA ARG A 151 -7.90 -11.93 5.75
C ARG A 151 -7.64 -11.89 7.26
N VAL A 152 -7.10 -10.76 7.71
CA VAL A 152 -7.04 -10.34 9.11
C VAL A 152 -7.79 -9.03 9.24
N ASP A 153 -8.74 -8.96 10.16
CA ASP A 153 -9.45 -7.72 10.48
C ASP A 153 -8.91 -7.15 11.79
N ALA A 154 -8.68 -5.85 11.84
CA ALA A 154 -8.30 -5.17 13.07
C ALA A 154 -9.33 -4.12 13.47
N LYS A 155 -9.59 -4.03 14.76
CA LYS A 155 -10.36 -2.97 15.39
C LYS A 155 -9.48 -2.29 16.42
N LEU A 156 -9.28 -0.99 16.26
CA LEU A 156 -8.34 -0.18 17.03
C LEU A 156 -9.08 1.05 17.55
N GLY A 157 -9.01 1.34 18.84
CA GLY A 157 -9.71 2.52 19.35
C GLY A 157 -9.55 2.74 20.84
N VAL A 158 -10.08 3.85 21.30
CA VAL A 158 -10.05 4.25 22.71
C VAL A 158 -11.22 3.63 23.45
N LEU A 159 -10.91 2.98 24.57
CA LEU A 159 -11.87 2.57 25.57
C LEU A 159 -11.97 3.68 26.61
N GLU A 160 -13.08 4.41 26.61
CA GLU A 160 -13.24 5.63 27.40
C GLU A 160 -13.25 5.34 28.90
N GLU A 161 -13.86 4.22 29.34
CA GLU A 161 -14.02 3.87 30.73
C GLU A 161 -12.69 3.63 31.46
N GLY A 162 -11.68 3.13 30.74
CA GLY A 162 -10.34 2.86 31.28
C GLY A 162 -9.29 3.87 30.84
N CYS A 163 -9.59 4.77 29.91
CA CYS A 163 -8.59 5.57 29.19
C CYS A 163 -7.49 4.67 28.62
N GLU A 164 -7.89 3.63 27.94
CA GLU A 164 -7.02 2.63 27.32
C GLU A 164 -7.20 2.63 25.80
N ILE A 165 -6.16 2.27 25.07
CA ILE A 165 -6.22 2.00 23.63
C ILE A 165 -6.30 0.49 23.46
N CYS A 166 -7.40 0.05 22.88
CA CYS A 166 -7.68 -1.36 22.63
C CYS A 166 -7.32 -1.76 21.23
N SER A 167 -6.75 -2.94 21.09
CA SER A 167 -6.44 -3.59 19.83
C SER A 167 -7.08 -4.98 19.79
N GLU A 168 -7.87 -5.23 18.75
CA GLU A 168 -8.46 -6.54 18.44
C GLU A 168 -8.02 -6.94 17.03
N LEU A 169 -7.43 -8.12 16.91
CA LEU A 169 -7.03 -8.72 15.62
C LEU A 169 -7.85 -9.99 15.43
N GLN A 170 -8.66 -10.06 14.39
CA GLN A 170 -9.56 -11.17 14.12
C GLN A 170 -9.10 -11.97 12.91
N TYR A 171 -9.02 -13.28 13.08
CA TYR A 171 -8.64 -14.27 12.08
C TYR A 171 -9.82 -15.19 11.76
N PHE A 172 -9.90 -15.68 10.52
CA PHE A 172 -10.92 -16.63 10.05
C PHE A 172 -12.36 -16.16 10.27
N ASN A 173 -12.63 -14.87 10.11
CA ASN A 173 -13.98 -14.31 10.17
C ASN A 173 -14.80 -14.52 8.88
N GLU A 174 -14.21 -15.16 7.88
CA GLU A 174 -14.86 -15.61 6.64
C GLU A 174 -14.65 -17.12 6.47
N PRO A 175 -15.56 -17.81 5.74
CA PRO A 175 -15.36 -19.22 5.42
C PRO A 175 -14.00 -19.45 4.74
N GLU A 176 -13.27 -20.45 5.21
CA GLU A 176 -11.97 -20.83 4.70
C GLU A 176 -12.00 -22.30 4.28
N ALA A 177 -11.09 -22.73 3.43
CA ALA A 177 -10.91 -24.14 3.11
C ALA A 177 -10.53 -24.94 4.36
N PRO A 178 -10.88 -26.25 4.43
CA PRO A 178 -10.51 -27.08 5.57
C PRO A 178 -9.00 -27.16 5.77
N LEU A 179 -8.55 -26.94 7.01
CA LEU A 179 -7.14 -27.03 7.44
C LEU A 179 -6.99 -28.07 8.54
N THR A 180 -5.76 -28.53 8.78
CA THR A 180 -5.37 -29.34 9.95
C THR A 180 -4.42 -28.60 10.87
N HIS A 181 -3.76 -27.56 10.35
CA HIS A 181 -2.75 -26.78 11.06
C HIS A 181 -2.74 -25.34 10.58
N TYR A 182 -2.54 -24.41 11.50
CA TYR A 182 -2.31 -23.00 11.18
C TYR A 182 -1.38 -22.38 12.23
N THR A 183 -0.45 -21.56 11.75
CA THR A 183 0.44 -20.78 12.61
C THR A 183 0.47 -19.34 12.13
N THR A 184 0.44 -18.42 13.09
CA THR A 184 0.64 -16.99 12.83
C THR A 184 1.48 -16.36 13.93
N GLN A 185 2.16 -15.27 13.59
CA GLN A 185 2.97 -14.51 14.53
C GLN A 185 2.49 -13.05 14.55
N ILE A 186 2.59 -12.42 15.72
CA ILE A 186 2.28 -11.01 15.92
C ILE A 186 3.48 -10.35 16.57
N LEU A 187 4.09 -9.38 15.89
CA LEU A 187 5.12 -8.51 16.43
C LEU A 187 4.47 -7.38 17.23
N LEU A 188 4.96 -7.15 18.44
CA LEU A 188 4.72 -5.96 19.24
C LEU A 188 6.07 -5.23 19.40
N ASP A 189 6.16 -3.98 18.93
CA ASP A 189 7.38 -3.17 18.99
C ASP A 189 7.10 -1.86 19.73
N ALA A 190 7.61 -1.72 20.94
CA ALA A 190 7.45 -0.54 21.79
C ALA A 190 8.74 0.29 21.91
N ARG A 191 9.71 0.08 21.04
CA ARG A 191 10.96 0.86 21.03
C ARG A 191 10.67 2.34 20.79
N LYS A 192 11.44 3.19 21.46
CA LYS A 192 11.35 4.66 21.33
C LYS A 192 12.18 5.14 20.14
N VAL A 193 11.72 4.83 18.93
CA VAL A 193 12.27 5.27 17.66
C VAL A 193 11.26 6.17 16.94
N PHE A 194 11.69 6.82 15.85
CA PHE A 194 10.77 7.59 15.01
C PHE A 194 9.68 6.66 14.43
N TRP A 195 8.43 7.08 14.44
CA TRP A 195 7.28 6.21 14.11
C TRP A 195 7.39 5.51 12.75
N SER A 196 7.93 6.21 11.73
CA SER A 196 8.07 5.60 10.39
C SER A 196 9.18 4.55 10.31
N GLU A 197 10.19 4.64 11.17
CA GLU A 197 11.26 3.64 11.28
C GLU A 197 10.71 2.32 11.83
N SER A 198 9.89 2.37 12.89
CA SER A 198 9.26 1.17 13.42
C SER A 198 8.35 0.48 12.41
N ILE A 199 7.64 1.25 11.56
CA ILE A 199 6.80 0.71 10.48
C ILE A 199 7.64 0.01 9.41
N ALA A 200 8.73 0.65 8.96
CA ALA A 200 9.59 0.09 7.93
C ALA A 200 10.23 -1.24 8.38
N GLU A 201 10.73 -1.28 9.62
CA GLU A 201 11.29 -2.50 10.20
C GLU A 201 10.25 -3.59 10.46
N ALA A 202 9.03 -3.22 10.86
CA ALA A 202 7.93 -4.17 11.02
C ALA A 202 7.50 -4.77 9.67
N ALA A 203 7.51 -3.99 8.58
CA ALA A 203 7.25 -4.49 7.23
C ALA A 203 8.35 -5.47 6.75
N GLU A 204 9.62 -5.21 7.10
CA GLU A 204 10.71 -6.14 6.85
C GLU A 204 10.57 -7.41 7.70
N TRP A 205 10.22 -7.27 8.98
CA TRP A 205 9.92 -8.43 9.83
C TRP A 205 8.81 -9.29 9.25
N MET A 206 7.71 -8.70 8.74
CA MET A 206 6.62 -9.45 8.08
C MET A 206 7.13 -10.20 6.85
N THR A 207 8.03 -9.62 6.08
CA THR A 207 8.65 -10.27 4.91
C THR A 207 9.40 -11.52 5.33
N ASN A 208 10.23 -11.42 6.38
CA ASN A 208 11.05 -12.52 6.88
C ASN A 208 10.20 -13.60 7.58
N ALA A 209 9.27 -13.22 8.44
CA ALA A 209 8.39 -14.12 9.17
C ALA A 209 7.45 -14.92 8.24
N GLY A 210 6.99 -14.30 7.14
CA GLY A 210 6.17 -14.94 6.13
C GLY A 210 6.95 -15.73 5.08
N GLY A 211 8.30 -15.69 5.11
CA GLY A 211 9.15 -16.37 4.12
C GLY A 211 9.00 -15.81 2.71
N PHE A 212 8.71 -14.52 2.58
CA PHE A 212 8.55 -13.87 1.29
C PHE A 212 9.88 -13.35 0.75
N GLU A 213 10.11 -13.52 -0.54
CA GLU A 213 11.30 -13.03 -1.24
C GLU A 213 10.88 -11.92 -2.20
N PRO A 214 11.22 -10.64 -1.93
CA PRO A 214 10.91 -9.55 -2.85
C PRO A 214 11.54 -9.76 -4.23
N SER A 215 10.81 -9.36 -5.28
CA SER A 215 11.31 -9.42 -6.65
C SER A 215 12.49 -8.46 -6.86
N ASP A 216 13.36 -8.78 -7.82
CA ASP A 216 14.38 -7.84 -8.29
C ASP A 216 13.71 -6.60 -8.90
N VAL A 217 14.30 -5.43 -8.64
CA VAL A 217 13.81 -4.14 -9.12
C VAL A 217 14.82 -3.57 -10.11
N PRO A 218 14.55 -3.61 -11.42
CA PRO A 218 15.41 -3.00 -12.42
C PRO A 218 15.54 -1.50 -12.24
N ASP A 219 16.68 -0.90 -12.58
CA ASP A 219 16.87 0.55 -12.50
C ASP A 219 15.84 1.34 -13.32
N ALA A 220 15.35 0.76 -14.42
CA ALA A 220 14.28 1.34 -15.22
C ALA A 220 12.95 1.54 -14.46
N ALA A 221 12.71 0.78 -13.37
CA ALA A 221 11.55 0.97 -12.50
C ALA A 221 11.60 2.30 -11.73
N PHE A 222 12.76 2.94 -11.64
CA PHE A 222 12.95 4.25 -10.98
C PHE A 222 13.05 5.41 -11.98
N GLU A 223 12.74 5.18 -13.25
CA GLU A 223 12.74 6.23 -14.28
C GLU A 223 11.34 6.82 -14.47
N PRO A 224 11.20 8.14 -14.63
CA PRO A 224 9.90 8.76 -14.87
C PRO A 224 9.25 8.26 -16.15
N LEU A 225 7.92 8.21 -16.14
CA LEU A 225 7.17 7.64 -17.26
C LEU A 225 5.95 8.46 -17.66
N TYR A 226 5.44 8.16 -18.87
CA TYR A 226 4.17 8.64 -19.39
C TYR A 226 3.11 7.54 -19.34
N SER A 227 1.91 7.85 -18.84
CA SER A 227 0.76 6.94 -18.85
C SER A 227 -0.40 7.56 -19.62
N THR A 228 -1.07 6.80 -20.45
CA THR A 228 -2.13 7.33 -21.31
C THR A 228 -3.48 7.50 -20.59
N TRP A 229 -3.64 6.99 -19.34
CA TRP A 229 -4.97 6.83 -18.74
C TRP A 229 -5.74 8.14 -18.57
N TYR A 230 -5.24 9.12 -17.83
CA TYR A 230 -6.04 10.32 -17.54
C TYR A 230 -6.30 11.18 -18.77
N GLN A 231 -5.32 11.28 -19.67
CA GLN A 231 -5.46 12.15 -20.83
C GLN A 231 -6.32 11.55 -21.94
N PHE A 232 -6.17 10.26 -22.18
CA PHE A 232 -6.86 9.58 -23.30
C PHE A 232 -8.00 8.68 -22.84
N HIS A 233 -7.94 8.15 -21.60
CA HIS A 233 -8.77 7.02 -21.24
C HIS A 233 -8.76 5.96 -22.33
N GLN A 234 -9.92 5.49 -22.77
CA GLN A 234 -10.03 4.49 -23.84
C GLN A 234 -9.99 5.07 -25.28
N GLN A 235 -9.65 6.36 -25.45
CA GLN A 235 -9.58 7.00 -26.77
C GLN A 235 -8.15 6.99 -27.36
N VAL A 236 -7.37 5.98 -27.04
CA VAL A 236 -6.01 5.79 -27.54
C VAL A 236 -6.00 5.29 -28.99
N SER A 237 -4.97 5.66 -29.74
CA SER A 237 -4.67 5.14 -31.07
C SER A 237 -3.16 5.08 -31.31
N ASP A 238 -2.73 4.29 -32.27
CA ASP A 238 -1.33 4.21 -32.72
C ASP A 238 -0.72 5.60 -32.93
N GLU A 239 -1.39 6.45 -33.70
CA GLU A 239 -0.89 7.78 -34.08
C GLU A 239 -0.80 8.71 -32.87
N SER A 240 -1.87 8.79 -32.05
CA SER A 240 -1.91 9.70 -30.90
C SER A 240 -0.90 9.31 -29.82
N VAL A 241 -0.76 8.03 -29.52
CA VAL A 241 0.21 7.55 -28.51
C VAL A 241 1.64 7.76 -28.98
N LEU A 242 1.95 7.49 -30.27
CA LEU A 242 3.29 7.73 -30.79
C LEU A 242 3.66 9.22 -30.81
N ALA A 243 2.70 10.11 -31.09
CA ALA A 243 2.91 11.57 -31.04
C ALA A 243 3.29 12.01 -29.61
N GLU A 244 2.54 11.59 -28.59
CA GLU A 244 2.85 11.88 -27.20
C GLU A 244 4.18 11.27 -26.75
N CYS A 245 4.50 10.04 -27.16
CA CYS A 245 5.76 9.39 -26.81
C CYS A 245 6.98 10.15 -27.34
N ARG A 246 6.91 10.78 -28.51
CA ARG A 246 8.01 11.64 -29.02
C ARG A 246 8.26 12.83 -28.10
N LEU A 247 7.19 13.51 -27.66
CA LEU A 247 7.29 14.63 -26.74
C LEU A 247 7.73 14.20 -25.33
N ALA A 248 7.24 13.06 -24.85
CA ALA A 248 7.64 12.47 -23.58
C ALA A 248 9.15 12.12 -23.57
N ALA A 249 9.66 11.52 -24.65
CA ALA A 249 11.09 11.22 -24.79
C ALA A 249 11.95 12.50 -24.82
N ASP A 250 11.51 13.55 -25.52
CA ASP A 250 12.18 14.86 -25.56
C ASP A 250 12.20 15.56 -24.19
N LEU A 251 11.20 15.31 -23.36
CA LEU A 251 11.14 15.79 -21.97
C LEU A 251 11.97 14.93 -21.00
N GLY A 252 12.46 13.76 -21.44
CA GLY A 252 13.33 12.87 -20.66
C GLY A 252 12.63 11.67 -20.03
N MET A 253 11.34 11.43 -20.27
CA MET A 253 10.63 10.25 -19.81
C MET A 253 11.16 9.00 -20.49
N LYS A 254 11.27 7.89 -19.77
CA LYS A 254 11.96 6.67 -20.22
C LYS A 254 11.06 5.48 -20.48
N THR A 255 9.80 5.56 -20.08
CA THR A 255 8.84 4.46 -20.22
C THR A 255 7.47 5.03 -20.58
N VAL A 256 6.70 4.30 -21.38
CA VAL A 256 5.27 4.56 -21.58
C VAL A 256 4.45 3.38 -21.09
N ILE A 257 3.30 3.68 -20.46
CA ILE A 257 2.24 2.72 -20.17
C ILE A 257 1.07 3.02 -21.10
N LEU A 258 0.82 2.12 -22.05
CA LEU A 258 -0.44 2.09 -22.79
C LEU A 258 -1.51 1.48 -21.88
N ASP A 259 -2.35 2.33 -21.32
CA ASP A 259 -3.41 1.96 -20.38
C ASP A 259 -4.66 1.40 -21.09
N ASP A 260 -5.77 1.18 -20.38
CA ASP A 260 -7.01 0.61 -20.90
C ASP A 260 -7.50 1.31 -22.18
N GLY A 261 -8.07 0.52 -23.10
CA GLY A 261 -8.69 1.00 -24.33
C GLY A 261 -8.03 0.52 -25.64
N TRP A 262 -6.86 -0.08 -25.58
CA TRP A 262 -6.17 -0.62 -26.75
C TRP A 262 -6.87 -1.86 -27.34
N GLN A 263 -7.60 -2.61 -26.51
CA GLN A 263 -8.26 -3.87 -26.81
C GLN A 263 -9.72 -3.72 -27.26
N THR A 264 -10.25 -2.51 -27.33
CA THR A 264 -11.67 -2.28 -27.62
C THR A 264 -11.91 -0.99 -28.41
N ASP A 265 -12.91 -1.01 -29.30
CA ASP A 265 -13.43 0.18 -29.96
C ASP A 265 -14.46 0.95 -29.08
N ASN A 266 -14.89 0.34 -27.97
CA ASN A 266 -15.78 0.97 -27.01
C ASN A 266 -14.99 1.94 -26.12
N THR A 267 -15.51 3.16 -25.97
CA THR A 267 -14.85 4.25 -25.19
C THR A 267 -15.64 4.67 -23.95
N TRP A 268 -16.52 3.83 -23.45
CA TRP A 268 -17.41 4.12 -22.32
C TRP A 268 -16.80 3.84 -20.95
N LYS A 269 -15.50 3.58 -20.89
CA LYS A 269 -14.75 3.30 -19.65
C LYS A 269 -15.27 2.07 -18.89
N GLY A 270 -15.79 1.06 -19.59
CA GLY A 270 -16.29 -0.17 -19.01
C GLY A 270 -15.46 -1.39 -19.41
N TYR A 271 -15.63 -2.49 -18.68
CA TYR A 271 -14.80 -3.70 -18.81
C TYR A 271 -15.49 -4.83 -19.58
N SER A 272 -16.59 -4.53 -20.33
CA SER A 272 -17.36 -5.53 -21.08
C SER A 272 -16.57 -6.27 -22.16
N TRP A 273 -15.43 -5.75 -22.57
CA TRP A 273 -14.57 -6.25 -23.64
C TRP A 273 -13.20 -6.74 -23.15
N CYS A 274 -12.99 -6.78 -21.83
CA CYS A 274 -11.80 -7.40 -21.25
C CYS A 274 -11.87 -8.93 -21.40
N GLY A 275 -10.71 -9.57 -21.45
CA GLY A 275 -10.60 -11.03 -21.44
C GLY A 275 -9.92 -11.60 -22.68
N ASP A 276 -10.31 -11.20 -23.89
CA ASP A 276 -9.68 -11.74 -25.12
C ASP A 276 -8.33 -11.14 -25.42
N TRP A 277 -8.09 -9.94 -24.99
CA TRP A 277 -6.82 -9.24 -25.04
C TRP A 277 -6.20 -9.17 -26.43
N ARG A 278 -7.04 -8.83 -27.42
CA ARG A 278 -6.64 -8.60 -28.82
C ARG A 278 -6.66 -7.10 -29.11
N PRO A 279 -5.64 -6.54 -29.78
CA PRO A 279 -5.70 -5.14 -30.19
C PRO A 279 -6.91 -4.83 -31.06
N ALA A 280 -7.58 -3.71 -30.80
CA ALA A 280 -8.59 -3.18 -31.70
C ALA A 280 -7.90 -2.68 -32.96
N LEU A 281 -8.11 -3.36 -34.09
CA LEU A 281 -7.37 -3.08 -35.33
C LEU A 281 -7.63 -1.68 -35.90
N SER A 282 -8.73 -1.06 -35.56
CA SER A 282 -9.03 0.35 -35.89
C SER A 282 -8.12 1.33 -35.18
N LYS A 283 -7.61 0.95 -34.00
CA LYS A 283 -6.74 1.77 -33.15
C LYS A 283 -5.26 1.40 -33.31
N PHE A 284 -4.98 0.11 -33.28
CA PHE A 284 -3.62 -0.46 -33.39
C PHE A 284 -3.63 -1.57 -34.45
N PRO A 285 -3.52 -1.22 -35.74
CA PRO A 285 -3.53 -2.20 -36.82
C PRO A 285 -2.36 -3.17 -36.78
N ASP A 286 -1.22 -2.74 -36.23
CA ASP A 286 -0.03 -3.55 -35.98
C ASP A 286 0.61 -3.11 -34.66
N MET A 287 0.26 -3.78 -33.57
CA MET A 287 0.77 -3.47 -32.24
C MET A 287 2.29 -3.67 -32.14
N ALA A 288 2.85 -4.70 -32.76
CA ALA A 288 4.29 -4.94 -32.72
C ALA A 288 5.09 -3.82 -33.40
N ALA A 289 4.63 -3.36 -34.57
CA ALA A 289 5.24 -2.24 -35.26
C ALA A 289 5.09 -0.93 -34.51
N HIS A 290 3.96 -0.72 -33.82
CA HIS A 290 3.77 0.44 -32.95
C HIS A 290 4.77 0.45 -31.79
N VAL A 291 4.87 -0.66 -31.05
CA VAL A 291 5.82 -0.82 -29.92
C VAL A 291 7.26 -0.57 -30.39
N ALA A 292 7.67 -1.15 -31.52
CA ALA A 292 9.02 -0.97 -32.07
C ALA A 292 9.33 0.51 -32.32
N ARG A 293 8.38 1.28 -32.93
CA ARG A 293 8.57 2.72 -33.20
C ARG A 293 8.71 3.56 -31.92
N VAL A 294 8.04 3.18 -30.85
CA VAL A 294 8.21 3.86 -29.54
C VAL A 294 9.55 3.48 -28.91
N GLN A 295 9.96 2.21 -29.01
CA GLN A 295 11.27 1.76 -28.53
C GLN A 295 12.44 2.41 -29.30
N GLU A 296 12.28 2.74 -30.60
CA GLU A 296 13.25 3.53 -31.36
C GLU A 296 13.47 4.95 -30.80
N LEU A 297 12.53 5.50 -30.04
CA LEU A 297 12.69 6.76 -29.31
C LEU A 297 13.53 6.60 -28.01
N GLY A 298 13.99 5.39 -27.68
CA GLY A 298 14.71 5.07 -26.45
C GLY A 298 13.81 4.91 -25.24
N MET A 299 12.51 4.70 -25.44
CA MET A 299 11.53 4.45 -24.37
C MET A 299 11.23 2.95 -24.23
N LYS A 300 10.99 2.50 -23.01
CA LYS A 300 10.41 1.19 -22.72
C LYS A 300 8.89 1.23 -22.89
N TYR A 301 8.29 0.09 -23.24
CA TYR A 301 6.87 -0.01 -23.52
C TYR A 301 6.18 -1.02 -22.62
N MET A 302 5.19 -0.57 -21.86
CA MET A 302 4.34 -1.39 -21.00
C MET A 302 2.88 -1.33 -21.45
N VAL A 303 2.14 -2.43 -21.26
CA VAL A 303 0.72 -2.52 -21.62
C VAL A 303 -0.12 -2.90 -20.40
N TRP A 304 -1.26 -2.25 -20.26
CA TRP A 304 -2.23 -2.49 -19.21
C TRP A 304 -3.10 -3.73 -19.46
N TYR A 305 -3.37 -4.47 -18.40
CA TYR A 305 -4.35 -5.54 -18.34
C TYR A 305 -5.13 -5.47 -17.03
N SER A 306 -6.46 -5.70 -17.07
CA SER A 306 -7.21 -6.05 -15.87
C SER A 306 -7.08 -7.55 -15.65
N VAL A 307 -6.38 -7.95 -14.60
CA VAL A 307 -6.04 -9.36 -14.39
C VAL A 307 -7.29 -10.24 -14.20
N PRO A 308 -8.27 -9.89 -13.31
CA PRO A 308 -9.38 -10.77 -12.99
C PRO A 308 -10.55 -10.70 -13.95
N PHE A 309 -10.68 -9.65 -14.81
CA PHE A 309 -11.91 -9.38 -15.53
C PHE A 309 -12.03 -10.14 -16.85
N VAL A 310 -13.17 -10.79 -17.03
CA VAL A 310 -13.65 -11.26 -18.33
C VAL A 310 -14.99 -10.58 -18.63
N GLY A 311 -15.02 -9.75 -19.66
CA GLY A 311 -16.19 -8.96 -20.05
C GLY A 311 -17.25 -9.82 -20.74
N ARG A 312 -18.51 -9.48 -20.58
CA ARG A 312 -19.65 -10.23 -21.15
C ARG A 312 -19.63 -10.31 -22.68
N ASN A 313 -18.89 -9.42 -23.33
CA ASN A 313 -18.74 -9.38 -24.79
C ASN A 313 -17.47 -10.08 -25.29
N SER A 314 -16.71 -10.75 -24.41
CA SER A 314 -15.52 -11.50 -24.79
C SER A 314 -15.80 -12.99 -25.02
N ASP A 315 -15.01 -13.63 -25.86
CA ASP A 315 -14.99 -15.09 -26.02
C ASP A 315 -14.60 -15.78 -24.70
N ALA A 316 -13.68 -15.17 -23.96
CA ALA A 316 -13.21 -15.64 -22.66
C ALA A 316 -14.32 -15.76 -21.60
N TYR A 317 -15.33 -14.87 -21.63
CA TYR A 317 -16.49 -15.00 -20.74
C TYR A 317 -17.25 -16.31 -20.96
N SER A 318 -17.45 -16.68 -22.22
CA SER A 318 -18.11 -17.94 -22.58
C SER A 318 -17.25 -19.16 -22.25
N LEU A 319 -15.94 -19.06 -22.47
CA LEU A 319 -14.96 -20.11 -22.20
C LEU A 319 -14.91 -20.48 -20.70
N PHE A 320 -14.95 -19.46 -19.83
CA PHE A 320 -14.82 -19.65 -18.37
C PHE A 320 -16.15 -19.60 -17.62
N ARG A 321 -17.29 -19.76 -18.31
CA ARG A 321 -18.59 -19.83 -17.64
C ARG A 321 -18.58 -20.93 -16.57
N GLY A 322 -19.02 -20.59 -15.35
CA GLY A 322 -18.99 -21.49 -14.19
C GLY A 322 -17.64 -21.49 -13.42
N LYS A 323 -16.65 -20.67 -13.84
CA LYS A 323 -15.36 -20.53 -13.16
C LYS A 323 -15.13 -19.09 -12.71
N PHE A 324 -16.16 -18.50 -12.13
CA PHE A 324 -16.14 -17.13 -11.63
C PHE A 324 -16.24 -17.10 -10.11
N LEU A 325 -15.51 -16.20 -9.49
CA LEU A 325 -15.72 -15.83 -8.08
C LEU A 325 -17.04 -15.08 -7.92
N ARG A 326 -17.34 -14.19 -8.89
CA ARG A 326 -18.59 -13.45 -8.98
C ARG A 326 -18.81 -12.88 -10.38
N GLU A 327 -20.03 -12.50 -10.66
CA GLU A 327 -20.37 -11.66 -11.81
C GLU A 327 -20.70 -10.25 -11.32
N ASP A 328 -20.06 -9.25 -11.93
CA ASP A 328 -20.19 -7.86 -11.53
C ASP A 328 -20.51 -6.99 -12.76
N GLY A 329 -21.78 -6.57 -12.89
CA GLY A 329 -22.23 -5.71 -13.97
C GLY A 329 -21.91 -6.26 -15.36
N ASN A 330 -20.93 -5.66 -16.03
CA ASN A 330 -20.54 -5.95 -17.41
C ASN A 330 -19.38 -6.96 -17.54
N ALA A 331 -18.85 -7.42 -16.44
CA ALA A 331 -17.76 -8.38 -16.41
C ALA A 331 -17.99 -9.45 -15.34
N ALA A 332 -17.23 -10.53 -15.39
CA ALA A 332 -17.10 -11.50 -14.33
C ALA A 332 -15.65 -11.51 -13.80
N ILE A 333 -15.49 -11.94 -12.56
CA ILE A 333 -14.20 -12.11 -11.91
C ILE A 333 -13.82 -13.58 -11.99
N LEU A 334 -12.73 -13.88 -12.66
CA LEU A 334 -12.20 -15.23 -12.79
C LEU A 334 -11.86 -15.83 -11.42
N ASP A 335 -12.10 -17.14 -11.27
CA ASP A 335 -11.66 -17.90 -10.09
C ASP A 335 -10.28 -18.51 -10.34
N PRO A 336 -9.20 -17.96 -9.75
CA PRO A 336 -7.84 -18.42 -10.00
C PRO A 336 -7.53 -19.77 -9.35
N ARG A 337 -8.46 -20.33 -8.58
CA ARG A 337 -8.32 -21.67 -8.00
C ARG A 337 -8.40 -22.80 -9.05
N PHE A 338 -8.96 -22.48 -10.23
CA PHE A 338 -8.93 -23.39 -11.38
C PHE A 338 -7.60 -23.31 -12.13
N PRO A 339 -6.87 -24.42 -12.36
CA PRO A 339 -5.58 -24.38 -13.04
C PRO A 339 -5.68 -23.82 -14.47
N GLU A 340 -6.73 -24.13 -15.23
CA GLU A 340 -6.91 -23.62 -16.58
C GLU A 340 -7.16 -22.11 -16.66
N VAL A 341 -7.67 -21.50 -15.58
CA VAL A 341 -7.78 -20.04 -15.48
C VAL A 341 -6.38 -19.43 -15.33
N ARG A 342 -5.55 -20.00 -14.46
CA ARG A 342 -4.18 -19.53 -14.29
C ARG A 342 -3.35 -19.71 -15.57
N GLU A 343 -3.45 -20.87 -16.21
CA GLU A 343 -2.78 -21.15 -17.49
C GLU A 343 -3.17 -20.15 -18.58
N TYR A 344 -4.45 -19.82 -18.67
CA TYR A 344 -4.95 -18.83 -19.63
C TYR A 344 -4.35 -17.45 -19.42
N LEU A 345 -4.34 -16.95 -18.18
CA LEU A 345 -3.80 -15.64 -17.84
C LEU A 345 -2.28 -15.59 -18.08
N ILE A 346 -1.52 -16.59 -17.63
CA ILE A 346 -0.09 -16.71 -17.89
C ILE A 346 0.20 -16.72 -19.39
N GLY A 347 -0.54 -17.57 -20.13
CA GLY A 347 -0.40 -17.69 -21.58
C GLY A 347 -0.67 -16.38 -22.32
N THR A 348 -1.65 -15.60 -21.85
CA THR A 348 -2.00 -14.28 -22.40
C THR A 348 -0.82 -13.31 -22.30
N TYR A 349 -0.21 -13.19 -21.13
CA TYR A 349 0.90 -12.24 -20.92
C TYR A 349 2.18 -12.70 -21.63
N VAL A 350 2.49 -13.99 -21.56
CA VAL A 350 3.65 -14.58 -22.28
C VAL A 350 3.53 -14.39 -23.78
N LYS A 351 2.34 -14.55 -24.35
CA LYS A 351 2.06 -14.32 -25.76
C LYS A 351 2.30 -12.85 -26.14
N ALA A 352 1.70 -11.92 -25.40
CA ALA A 352 1.87 -10.48 -25.65
C ALA A 352 3.34 -10.04 -25.56
N LEU A 353 4.07 -10.50 -24.53
CA LEU A 353 5.49 -10.22 -24.37
C LEU A 353 6.30 -10.63 -25.59
N LYS A 354 6.06 -11.85 -26.10
CA LYS A 354 6.80 -12.40 -27.25
C LYS A 354 6.40 -11.75 -28.58
N GLU A 355 5.10 -11.57 -28.80
CA GLU A 355 4.59 -11.07 -30.10
C GLU A 355 4.87 -9.58 -30.28
N TRP A 356 4.84 -8.79 -29.21
CA TRP A 356 5.00 -7.34 -29.28
C TRP A 356 6.35 -6.84 -28.73
N ASN A 357 7.20 -7.73 -28.24
CA ASN A 357 8.50 -7.40 -27.63
C ASN A 357 8.39 -6.33 -26.53
N LEU A 358 7.40 -6.48 -25.63
CA LEU A 358 7.14 -5.53 -24.55
C LEU A 358 8.30 -5.44 -23.54
N ASP A 359 8.37 -4.33 -22.82
CA ASP A 359 9.28 -4.15 -21.69
C ASP A 359 8.61 -4.40 -20.35
N GLY A 360 7.28 -4.46 -20.31
CA GLY A 360 6.55 -4.69 -19.08
C GLY A 360 5.04 -4.67 -19.20
N PHE A 361 4.40 -4.80 -18.05
CA PHE A 361 2.96 -4.82 -17.91
C PHE A 361 2.52 -3.97 -16.72
N LYS A 362 1.37 -3.29 -16.86
CA LYS A 362 0.58 -2.83 -15.74
C LYS A 362 -0.53 -3.86 -15.53
N LEU A 363 -0.45 -4.62 -14.42
CA LEU A 363 -1.37 -5.69 -14.05
C LEU A 363 -2.32 -5.20 -12.97
N ASP A 364 -3.47 -4.73 -13.39
CA ASP A 364 -4.43 -4.02 -12.55
C ASP A 364 -5.47 -4.95 -11.92
N PHE A 365 -6.11 -4.50 -10.85
CA PHE A 365 -7.26 -5.12 -10.19
C PHE A 365 -7.02 -6.47 -9.51
N ILE A 366 -5.79 -6.81 -9.10
CA ILE A 366 -5.57 -8.05 -8.34
C ILE A 366 -6.34 -8.06 -7.00
N ASP A 367 -6.69 -6.89 -6.45
CA ASP A 367 -7.55 -6.70 -5.29
C ASP A 367 -9.02 -7.07 -5.51
N GLU A 368 -9.43 -7.29 -6.77
CA GLU A 368 -10.77 -7.74 -7.12
C GLU A 368 -10.94 -9.27 -7.13
N PHE A 369 -9.87 -10.04 -6.94
CA PHE A 369 -9.95 -11.48 -6.72
C PHE A 369 -10.59 -11.81 -5.37
N ARG A 370 -11.87 -11.54 -5.27
CA ARG A 370 -12.70 -11.78 -4.09
C ARG A 370 -14.13 -12.10 -4.50
N PHE A 371 -14.86 -12.76 -3.64
CA PHE A 371 -16.30 -12.96 -3.80
C PHE A 371 -17.08 -12.00 -2.88
N ASN A 372 -18.30 -11.67 -3.29
CA ASN A 372 -19.24 -10.92 -2.46
C ASN A 372 -20.30 -11.91 -1.96
N GLY A 373 -20.32 -12.21 -0.66
CA GLY A 373 -21.20 -13.22 -0.09
C GLY A 373 -20.53 -14.59 0.06
N PRO A 374 -21.29 -15.70 0.06
CA PRO A 374 -20.74 -17.04 0.24
C PRO A 374 -19.74 -17.41 -0.86
N ASP A 375 -18.70 -18.18 -0.49
CA ASP A 375 -17.77 -18.72 -1.47
C ASP A 375 -18.52 -19.71 -2.40
N PRO A 376 -18.54 -19.47 -3.73
CA PRO A 376 -19.20 -20.35 -4.68
C PRO A 376 -18.63 -21.77 -4.69
N ALA A 377 -17.36 -21.96 -4.32
CA ALA A 377 -16.72 -23.26 -4.30
C ALA A 377 -17.28 -24.22 -3.25
N VAL A 378 -17.81 -23.70 -2.14
CA VAL A 378 -18.37 -24.51 -1.04
C VAL A 378 -19.53 -25.37 -1.54
N ALA A 379 -20.47 -24.80 -2.30
CA ALA A 379 -21.61 -25.54 -2.86
C ALA A 379 -21.20 -26.65 -3.83
N GLU A 380 -20.03 -26.53 -4.47
CA GLU A 380 -19.46 -27.47 -5.43
C GLU A 380 -18.42 -28.41 -4.80
N ASN A 381 -18.27 -28.36 -3.47
CA ASN A 381 -17.22 -29.09 -2.75
C ASN A 381 -15.84 -28.92 -3.40
N TYR A 382 -15.50 -27.70 -3.81
CA TYR A 382 -14.26 -27.30 -4.47
C TYR A 382 -13.94 -28.04 -5.77
N ALA A 383 -14.94 -28.63 -6.42
CA ALA A 383 -14.74 -29.43 -7.63
C ALA A 383 -13.98 -28.67 -8.73
N GLY A 384 -12.96 -29.33 -9.31
CA GLY A 384 -12.12 -28.76 -10.38
C GLY A 384 -11.08 -27.73 -9.93
N ARG A 385 -11.03 -27.38 -8.66
CA ARG A 385 -10.04 -26.46 -8.08
C ARG A 385 -8.90 -27.28 -7.45
N ASP A 386 -7.67 -26.95 -7.79
CA ASP A 386 -6.46 -27.60 -7.25
C ASP A 386 -5.87 -26.81 -6.06
N ILE A 387 -6.24 -25.53 -5.94
CA ILE A 387 -5.94 -24.67 -4.79
C ILE A 387 -7.28 -24.25 -4.17
N LEU A 388 -7.42 -24.36 -2.86
CA LEU A 388 -8.70 -24.16 -2.21
C LEU A 388 -8.92 -22.71 -1.75
N ASN A 389 -7.85 -22.01 -1.32
CA ASN A 389 -7.90 -20.63 -0.88
C ASN A 389 -7.68 -19.66 -2.04
N VAL A 390 -8.49 -18.60 -2.15
CA VAL A 390 -8.40 -17.61 -3.24
C VAL A 390 -7.09 -16.83 -3.18
N SER A 391 -6.68 -16.34 -2.00
CA SER A 391 -5.46 -15.56 -1.86
C SER A 391 -4.20 -16.39 -2.17
N GLU A 392 -4.18 -17.66 -1.77
CA GLU A 392 -3.13 -18.60 -2.15
C GLU A 392 -3.08 -18.82 -3.67
N ALA A 393 -4.24 -18.99 -4.31
CA ALA A 393 -4.33 -19.17 -5.76
C ALA A 393 -3.87 -17.92 -6.53
N VAL A 394 -4.20 -16.71 -6.04
CA VAL A 394 -3.69 -15.45 -6.61
C VAL A 394 -2.19 -15.34 -6.42
N ASN A 395 -1.67 -15.67 -5.24
CA ASN A 395 -0.23 -15.66 -4.99
C ASN A 395 0.53 -16.61 -5.92
N VAL A 396 0.02 -17.84 -6.12
CA VAL A 396 0.58 -18.80 -7.08
C VAL A 396 0.50 -18.26 -8.51
N LEU A 397 -0.67 -17.77 -8.94
CA LEU A 397 -0.86 -17.19 -10.26
C LEU A 397 0.18 -16.08 -10.53
N MET A 398 0.31 -15.13 -9.63
CA MET A 398 1.16 -13.97 -9.86
C MET A 398 2.66 -14.34 -9.80
N LYS A 399 3.03 -15.31 -8.96
CA LYS A 399 4.38 -15.84 -8.92
C LYS A 399 4.73 -16.58 -10.22
N ASP A 400 3.80 -17.36 -10.77
CA ASP A 400 3.98 -18.07 -12.04
C ASP A 400 4.02 -17.09 -13.23
N VAL A 401 3.21 -16.02 -13.23
CA VAL A 401 3.29 -14.92 -14.20
C VAL A 401 4.67 -14.28 -14.14
N TYR A 402 5.13 -13.86 -12.97
CA TYR A 402 6.45 -13.23 -12.80
C TYR A 402 7.58 -14.16 -13.30
N THR A 403 7.57 -15.41 -12.88
CA THR A 403 8.59 -16.39 -13.27
C THR A 403 8.61 -16.63 -14.78
N SER A 404 7.44 -16.78 -15.40
CA SER A 404 7.30 -17.02 -16.84
C SER A 404 7.75 -15.82 -17.69
N LEU A 405 7.41 -14.61 -17.26
CA LEU A 405 7.79 -13.38 -17.95
C LEU A 405 9.29 -13.10 -17.80
N ARG A 406 9.81 -13.27 -16.59
CA ARG A 406 11.24 -13.07 -16.30
C ARG A 406 12.15 -14.06 -17.01
N ALA A 407 11.70 -15.28 -17.25
CA ALA A 407 12.43 -16.27 -18.05
C ALA A 407 12.64 -15.81 -19.51
N ILE A 408 11.78 -14.93 -20.01
CA ILE A 408 11.88 -14.35 -21.37
C ILE A 408 12.65 -13.02 -21.32
N LYS A 409 12.34 -12.17 -20.35
CA LYS A 409 12.93 -10.85 -20.17
C LYS A 409 13.33 -10.66 -18.69
N PRO A 410 14.62 -10.85 -18.34
CA PRO A 410 15.08 -10.82 -16.95
C PRO A 410 14.83 -9.48 -16.23
N ASP A 411 14.77 -8.38 -16.94
CA ASP A 411 14.54 -7.01 -16.46
C ASP A 411 13.10 -6.52 -16.68
N ILE A 412 12.13 -7.45 -16.77
CA ILE A 412 10.70 -7.16 -16.97
C ILE A 412 10.17 -6.18 -15.92
N LEU A 413 9.41 -5.18 -16.36
CA LEU A 413 8.73 -4.21 -15.50
C LEU A 413 7.30 -4.67 -15.22
N LEU A 414 6.93 -4.78 -13.94
CA LEU A 414 5.59 -5.18 -13.53
C LEU A 414 5.02 -4.16 -12.54
N GLU A 415 4.04 -3.39 -13.00
CA GLU A 415 3.34 -2.40 -12.19
C GLU A 415 2.01 -2.92 -11.68
N PHE A 416 1.76 -2.64 -10.39
CA PHE A 416 0.49 -2.85 -9.72
C PHE A 416 -0.04 -1.53 -9.16
N ARG A 417 -1.35 -1.28 -9.31
CA ARG A 417 -2.04 -0.17 -8.68
C ARG A 417 -2.61 -0.66 -7.34
N GLN A 418 -1.88 -0.42 -6.28
CA GLN A 418 -2.25 -0.90 -4.95
C GLN A 418 -2.43 0.23 -3.95
N ALA A 419 -3.38 0.05 -3.02
CA ALA A 419 -3.54 0.95 -1.89
C ALA A 419 -2.42 0.78 -0.84
N TYR A 420 -1.58 -0.24 -0.96
CA TYR A 420 -0.49 -0.56 -0.04
C TYR A 420 0.57 -1.40 -0.75
N ILE A 421 1.75 -1.52 -0.13
CA ILE A 421 2.79 -2.46 -0.55
C ILE A 421 3.06 -3.44 0.60
N GLY A 422 2.63 -4.69 0.42
CA GLY A 422 2.84 -5.75 1.40
C GLY A 422 3.89 -6.76 0.96
N PRO A 423 4.38 -7.62 1.88
CA PRO A 423 5.46 -8.56 1.59
C PRO A 423 5.10 -9.57 0.51
N ALA A 424 3.85 -10.02 0.47
CA ALA A 424 3.42 -11.02 -0.50
C ALA A 424 3.40 -10.49 -1.93
N VAL A 425 2.86 -9.28 -2.18
CA VAL A 425 2.79 -8.69 -3.54
C VAL A 425 4.15 -8.24 -4.05
N ARG A 426 5.12 -7.95 -3.16
CA ARG A 426 6.49 -7.59 -3.53
C ARG A 426 7.27 -8.74 -4.17
N GLN A 427 6.81 -10.00 -4.03
CA GLN A 427 7.46 -11.15 -4.66
C GLN A 427 7.40 -11.15 -6.19
N PHE A 428 6.43 -10.44 -6.76
CA PHE A 428 6.18 -10.47 -8.21
C PHE A 428 5.90 -9.10 -8.83
N GLY A 429 5.91 -8.02 -8.03
CA GLY A 429 5.79 -6.65 -8.50
C GLY A 429 7.04 -5.85 -8.17
N ASN A 430 7.52 -5.04 -9.12
CA ASN A 430 8.68 -4.17 -8.92
C ASN A 430 8.37 -2.68 -9.08
N MET A 431 7.12 -2.35 -9.42
CA MET A 431 6.58 -1.00 -9.49
C MET A 431 5.21 -0.98 -8.81
N PHE A 432 5.00 -0.10 -7.83
CA PHE A 432 3.73 0.05 -7.15
C PHE A 432 3.27 1.50 -7.21
N ARG A 433 2.16 1.72 -7.90
CA ARG A 433 1.59 3.04 -8.11
C ARG A 433 0.58 3.39 -7.00
N ALA A 434 0.61 4.64 -6.53
CA ALA A 434 -0.43 5.20 -5.70
C ALA A 434 -1.82 5.02 -6.37
N ALA A 435 -2.84 4.71 -5.59
CA ALA A 435 -4.21 4.58 -6.09
C ALA A 435 -4.71 5.91 -6.69
N ASP A 436 -5.71 5.83 -7.57
CA ASP A 436 -6.21 6.98 -8.33
C ASP A 436 -6.62 8.16 -7.43
N CYS A 437 -6.07 9.33 -7.72
CA CYS A 437 -6.39 10.61 -7.07
C CYS A 437 -6.23 11.78 -8.06
N PRO A 438 -6.96 11.77 -9.17
CA PRO A 438 -6.78 12.71 -10.27
C PRO A 438 -6.87 14.17 -9.80
N GLY A 439 -5.89 14.99 -10.19
CA GLY A 439 -5.83 16.39 -9.85
C GLY A 439 -5.62 16.71 -8.37
N ASN A 440 -5.43 15.73 -7.49
CA ASN A 440 -5.24 15.92 -6.05
C ASN A 440 -3.79 15.67 -5.63
N ALA A 441 -2.95 16.70 -5.73
CA ALA A 441 -1.53 16.62 -5.38
C ALA A 441 -1.28 16.25 -3.89
N ALA A 442 -2.17 16.66 -2.97
CA ALA A 442 -2.03 16.36 -1.55
C ALA A 442 -2.31 14.88 -1.26
N ASP A 443 -3.34 14.30 -1.89
CA ASP A 443 -3.62 12.88 -1.75
C ASP A 443 -2.53 12.02 -2.41
N ASN A 444 -2.02 12.45 -3.56
CA ASN A 444 -0.91 11.77 -4.22
C ASN A 444 0.33 11.72 -3.31
N ARG A 445 0.72 12.86 -2.71
CA ARG A 445 1.79 12.95 -1.70
C ARG A 445 1.56 11.99 -0.54
N LYS A 446 0.37 12.00 0.05
CA LYS A 446 0.01 11.15 1.19
C LYS A 446 0.13 9.66 0.84
N ARG A 447 -0.39 9.27 -0.32
CA ARG A 447 -0.35 7.88 -0.79
C ARG A 447 1.07 7.42 -1.07
N ILE A 448 1.88 8.25 -1.74
CA ILE A 448 3.32 7.97 -1.96
C ILE A 448 4.04 7.80 -0.63
N ALA A 449 3.86 8.73 0.31
CA ALA A 449 4.50 8.66 1.61
C ALA A 449 4.16 7.36 2.33
N ASN A 450 2.89 7.00 2.41
CA ASN A 450 2.44 5.78 3.07
C ASN A 450 2.96 4.50 2.38
N LEU A 451 2.97 4.45 1.04
CA LEU A 451 3.54 3.32 0.29
C LEU A 451 5.04 3.17 0.53
N ARG A 452 5.79 4.30 0.58
CA ARG A 452 7.23 4.31 0.83
C ARG A 452 7.62 3.69 2.16
N LEU A 453 6.78 3.81 3.20
CA LEU A 453 7.06 3.27 4.53
C LEU A 453 7.19 1.74 4.55
N THR A 454 6.54 1.04 3.61
CA THR A 454 6.53 -0.43 3.57
C THR A 454 7.15 -1.01 2.30
N SER A 455 7.68 -0.16 1.40
CA SER A 455 8.17 -0.59 0.08
C SER A 455 9.53 -1.30 0.11
N GLY A 456 10.34 -1.05 1.13
CA GLY A 456 11.73 -1.52 1.11
C GLY A 456 12.45 -1.03 -0.16
N SER A 457 12.99 -1.95 -0.95
CA SER A 457 13.68 -1.66 -2.21
C SER A 457 12.76 -1.52 -3.44
N THR A 458 11.45 -1.76 -3.30
CA THR A 458 10.51 -1.74 -4.43
C THR A 458 10.20 -0.30 -4.84
N ALA A 459 10.11 -0.03 -6.16
CA ALA A 459 9.83 1.31 -6.66
C ALA A 459 8.38 1.73 -6.37
N VAL A 460 8.21 2.89 -5.75
CA VAL A 460 6.91 3.52 -5.51
C VAL A 460 6.69 4.60 -6.56
N HIS A 461 5.57 4.51 -7.27
CA HIS A 461 5.17 5.46 -8.29
C HIS A 461 4.05 6.37 -7.80
N SER A 462 4.07 7.62 -8.26
CA SER A 462 2.93 8.51 -8.09
C SER A 462 1.72 8.00 -8.85
N ASP A 463 0.52 8.40 -8.44
CA ASP A 463 -0.57 8.48 -9.38
C ASP A 463 -0.23 9.48 -10.49
N MET A 464 -0.82 9.31 -11.66
CA MET A 464 -0.48 10.07 -12.86
C MET A 464 -0.75 11.56 -12.65
N LEU A 465 0.24 12.38 -12.93
CA LEU A 465 0.08 13.83 -12.84
C LEU A 465 -0.67 14.37 -14.05
N GLU A 466 -1.70 15.12 -13.75
CA GLU A 466 -2.43 15.95 -14.69
C GLU A 466 -2.68 17.34 -14.10
N TRP A 467 -2.87 18.32 -14.95
CA TRP A 467 -3.29 19.67 -14.58
C TRP A 467 -3.95 20.39 -15.76
N ASN A 468 -4.70 21.44 -15.45
CA ASN A 468 -5.27 22.28 -16.48
C ASN A 468 -4.18 23.08 -17.22
N LEU A 469 -4.24 23.14 -18.55
CA LEU A 469 -3.22 23.84 -19.36
C LEU A 469 -3.19 25.37 -19.10
N ALA A 470 -4.21 25.96 -18.46
CA ALA A 470 -4.21 27.34 -18.01
C ALA A 470 -3.54 27.53 -16.63
N GLU A 471 -3.01 26.47 -16.02
CA GLU A 471 -2.36 26.53 -14.70
C GLU A 471 -1.05 27.33 -14.76
N THR A 472 -0.67 27.93 -13.62
CA THR A 472 0.60 28.67 -13.56
C THR A 472 1.79 27.71 -13.48
N PRO A 473 2.96 28.09 -14.03
CA PRO A 473 4.18 27.32 -13.89
C PRO A 473 4.54 27.02 -12.43
N GLU A 474 4.27 27.93 -11.51
CA GLU A 474 4.47 27.75 -10.09
C GLU A 474 3.61 26.61 -9.52
N ASN A 475 2.32 26.55 -9.85
CA ASN A 475 1.44 25.50 -9.37
C ASN A 475 1.75 24.13 -10.02
N VAL A 476 2.19 24.11 -11.27
CA VAL A 476 2.75 22.91 -11.91
C VAL A 476 3.95 22.40 -11.11
N GLY A 477 4.88 23.28 -10.71
CA GLY A 477 6.00 22.93 -9.85
C GLY A 477 5.57 22.36 -8.50
N ARG A 478 4.57 22.95 -7.86
CA ARG A 478 4.01 22.45 -6.58
C ARG A 478 3.40 21.05 -6.72
N THR A 479 2.71 20.80 -7.84
CA THR A 479 2.13 19.49 -8.15
C THR A 479 3.24 18.44 -8.30
N ILE A 480 4.33 18.77 -9.00
CA ILE A 480 5.47 17.88 -9.18
C ILE A 480 6.18 17.62 -7.84
N ILE A 481 6.43 18.66 -7.02
CA ILE A 481 7.06 18.49 -5.70
C ILE A 481 6.24 17.56 -4.81
N SER A 482 4.91 17.61 -4.91
CA SER A 482 4.03 16.72 -4.13
C SER A 482 4.23 15.23 -4.45
N SER A 483 4.81 14.90 -5.59
CA SER A 483 5.01 13.52 -6.04
C SER A 483 6.48 13.10 -6.14
N ILE A 484 7.44 14.01 -5.89
CA ILE A 484 8.86 13.80 -6.20
C ILE A 484 9.56 12.73 -5.34
N PHE A 485 8.98 12.37 -4.20
CA PHE A 485 9.45 11.26 -3.37
C PHE A 485 8.96 9.89 -3.84
N GLY A 486 8.24 9.85 -4.95
CA GLY A 486 7.93 8.67 -5.76
C GLY A 486 8.42 8.88 -7.19
N VAL A 487 8.45 7.82 -7.97
CA VAL A 487 8.69 7.92 -9.41
C VAL A 487 7.50 8.59 -10.05
N ILE A 488 7.73 9.68 -10.79
CA ILE A 488 6.63 10.48 -11.33
C ILE A 488 6.09 9.84 -12.60
N GLN A 489 4.78 9.63 -12.64
CA GLN A 489 4.03 9.30 -13.84
C GLN A 489 3.33 10.56 -14.35
N TYR A 490 3.47 10.88 -15.62
CA TYR A 490 2.80 12.00 -16.27
C TYR A 490 1.66 11.50 -17.16
N SER A 491 0.54 12.23 -17.18
CA SER A 491 -0.60 11.97 -18.06
C SER A 491 -1.27 13.26 -18.54
N VAL A 492 -0.51 14.34 -18.60
CA VAL A 492 -0.96 15.60 -19.22
C VAL A 492 -0.76 15.55 -20.73
N MET A 493 -1.63 16.20 -21.55
CA MET A 493 -1.48 16.28 -22.99
C MET A 493 -0.24 17.10 -23.36
N LEU A 494 0.84 16.45 -23.75
CA LEU A 494 2.12 17.09 -24.03
C LEU A 494 2.07 17.91 -25.33
N GLU A 495 1.32 17.46 -26.33
CA GLU A 495 1.15 18.19 -27.59
C GLU A 495 0.62 19.62 -27.38
N ASN A 496 -0.22 19.82 -26.37
CA ASN A 496 -0.83 21.11 -26.08
C ASN A 496 -0.18 21.84 -24.89
N LEU A 497 0.92 21.30 -24.34
CA LEU A 497 1.53 21.82 -23.11
C LEU A 497 2.18 23.19 -23.39
N PRO A 498 1.76 24.28 -22.70
CA PRO A 498 2.38 25.58 -22.83
C PRO A 498 3.88 25.54 -22.51
N GLN A 499 4.70 26.26 -23.29
CA GLN A 499 6.16 26.26 -23.14
C GLN A 499 6.62 26.56 -21.70
N PRO A 500 6.05 27.53 -20.93
CA PRO A 500 6.46 27.76 -19.54
C PRO A 500 6.23 26.56 -18.63
N GLN A 501 5.16 25.76 -18.86
CA GLN A 501 4.89 24.53 -18.10
C GLN A 501 5.85 23.41 -18.52
N ALA A 502 6.14 23.27 -19.83
CA ALA A 502 7.12 22.32 -20.33
C ALA A 502 8.52 22.59 -19.75
N ASP A 503 8.90 23.85 -19.59
CA ASP A 503 10.18 24.24 -18.99
C ASP A 503 10.25 23.84 -17.50
N VAL A 504 9.16 23.96 -16.75
CA VAL A 504 9.05 23.48 -15.37
C VAL A 504 9.20 21.95 -15.32
N VAL A 505 8.53 21.22 -16.22
CA VAL A 505 8.67 19.76 -16.31
C VAL A 505 10.13 19.37 -16.55
N ARG A 506 10.81 19.99 -17.57
CA ARG A 506 12.24 19.71 -17.82
C ARG A 506 13.13 19.99 -16.60
N GLN A 507 12.88 21.09 -15.92
CA GLN A 507 13.65 21.48 -14.74
C GLN A 507 13.52 20.44 -13.62
N TRP A 508 12.29 19.98 -13.34
CA TRP A 508 12.06 18.95 -12.33
C TRP A 508 12.52 17.57 -12.76
N MET A 509 12.44 17.23 -14.02
CA MET A 509 13.01 15.99 -14.57
C MET A 509 14.53 15.95 -14.37
N ALA A 510 15.23 17.06 -14.64
CA ALA A 510 16.66 17.18 -14.40
C ALA A 510 17.02 17.05 -12.92
N PHE A 511 16.28 17.75 -12.03
CA PHE A 511 16.47 17.66 -10.59
C PHE A 511 16.22 16.23 -10.08
N ALA A 512 15.11 15.61 -10.45
CA ALA A 512 14.78 14.25 -10.05
C ALA A 512 15.83 13.23 -10.54
N GLY A 513 16.35 13.40 -11.76
CA GLY A 513 17.41 12.56 -12.30
C GLY A 513 18.75 12.70 -11.55
N GLU A 514 19.17 13.94 -11.23
CA GLU A 514 20.39 14.22 -10.48
C GLU A 514 20.33 13.67 -9.05
N HIS A 515 19.16 13.77 -8.41
CA HIS A 515 18.97 13.43 -6.99
C HIS A 515 18.21 12.11 -6.77
N ARG A 516 18.08 11.27 -7.81
CA ARG A 516 17.24 10.06 -7.80
C ARG A 516 17.54 9.13 -6.63
N GLU A 517 18.82 8.90 -6.35
CA GLU A 517 19.24 8.01 -5.27
C GLU A 517 18.75 8.51 -3.90
N THR A 518 18.89 9.81 -3.64
CA THR A 518 18.40 10.40 -2.40
C THR A 518 16.89 10.43 -2.33
N LEU A 519 16.22 10.86 -3.39
CA LEU A 519 14.76 10.99 -3.40
C LEU A 519 14.04 9.64 -3.25
N LEU A 520 14.55 8.56 -3.90
CA LEU A 520 13.80 7.33 -4.06
C LEU A 520 14.33 6.12 -3.29
N ARG A 521 15.63 6.13 -2.87
CA ARG A 521 16.28 4.95 -2.29
C ARG A 521 16.96 5.18 -0.93
N SER A 522 16.97 6.42 -0.44
CA SER A 522 17.63 6.77 0.82
C SER A 522 16.69 6.74 2.02
N GLU A 523 17.21 7.06 3.19
CA GLU A 523 16.40 7.23 4.40
C GLU A 523 15.28 8.23 4.14
N PHE A 524 14.05 7.86 4.55
CA PHE A 524 12.84 8.58 4.22
C PHE A 524 12.04 8.87 5.50
N ARG A 525 11.82 10.16 5.79
CA ARG A 525 11.10 10.62 6.98
C ARG A 525 9.97 11.58 6.62
N PRO A 526 8.76 11.07 6.43
CA PRO A 526 7.56 11.91 6.32
C PRO A 526 7.11 12.35 7.70
N ARG A 527 6.91 13.67 7.89
CA ARG A 527 6.57 14.28 9.17
C ARG A 527 5.07 14.56 9.26
N HIS A 528 4.48 14.34 10.45
CA HIS A 528 3.11 14.71 10.79
C HIS A 528 2.06 14.15 9.83
N PRO A 529 1.84 12.81 9.80
CA PRO A 529 0.83 12.19 8.96
C PRO A 529 -0.59 12.73 9.23
N GLU A 530 -0.90 13.13 10.46
CA GLU A 530 -2.17 13.74 10.86
C GLU A 530 -2.42 15.10 10.18
N LEU A 531 -1.38 15.75 9.69
CA LEU A 531 -1.44 17.01 8.92
C LEU A 531 -1.18 16.79 7.42
N ASN A 532 -1.31 15.56 6.92
CA ASN A 532 -1.03 15.17 5.54
C ASN A 532 0.43 15.48 5.11
N TYR A 533 1.39 15.22 5.99
CA TYR A 533 2.83 15.38 5.72
C TYR A 533 3.22 16.79 5.27
N PRO A 534 3.15 17.80 6.16
CA PRO A 534 3.58 19.17 5.84
C PRO A 534 5.06 19.28 5.50
N VAL A 535 5.88 18.32 5.91
CA VAL A 535 7.31 18.19 5.61
C VAL A 535 7.60 16.73 5.25
N ILE A 536 8.39 16.53 4.20
CA ILE A 536 8.95 15.22 3.84
C ILE A 536 10.45 15.38 3.65
N GLU A 537 11.21 14.46 4.21
CA GLU A 537 12.67 14.46 4.21
C GLU A 537 13.19 13.18 3.55
N ALA A 538 14.23 13.33 2.75
CA ALA A 538 15.02 12.21 2.24
C ALA A 538 16.50 12.52 2.46
N GLU A 539 17.26 11.55 3.00
CA GLU A 539 18.63 11.77 3.39
C GLU A 539 19.53 10.61 3.00
N SER A 540 20.55 10.91 2.19
CA SER A 540 21.64 10.00 1.82
C SER A 540 22.92 10.33 2.59
N VAL A 541 23.99 9.63 2.26
CA VAL A 541 25.32 9.90 2.86
C VAL A 541 25.82 11.31 2.51
N THR A 542 25.50 11.81 1.31
CA THR A 542 26.08 13.03 0.75
C THR A 542 25.15 14.24 0.76
N GLU A 543 23.84 14.01 0.83
CA GLU A 543 22.87 15.10 0.71
C GLU A 543 21.59 14.82 1.50
N ARG A 544 20.90 15.91 1.84
CA ARG A 544 19.59 15.93 2.47
C ARG A 544 18.66 16.81 1.65
N ILE A 545 17.50 16.30 1.32
CA ILE A 545 16.45 16.98 0.56
C ILE A 545 15.20 17.05 1.43
N VAL A 546 14.67 18.25 1.62
CA VAL A 546 13.48 18.50 2.42
C VAL A 546 12.45 19.24 1.56
N ALA A 547 11.24 18.71 1.47
CA ALA A 547 10.12 19.41 0.85
C ALA A 547 9.16 19.96 1.91
N VAL A 548 8.72 21.22 1.72
CA VAL A 548 7.74 21.89 2.56
C VAL A 548 6.45 22.13 1.80
N PHE A 549 5.32 21.79 2.42
CA PHE A 549 3.99 21.84 1.80
C PHE A 549 3.03 22.81 2.49
N GLN A 550 3.42 23.37 3.62
CA GLN A 550 2.65 24.35 4.39
C GLN A 550 3.53 25.53 4.79
N ASP A 551 2.88 26.69 4.93
CA ASP A 551 3.55 27.89 5.43
C ASP A 551 3.92 27.73 6.92
N ASN A 552 4.93 28.49 7.34
CA ASN A 552 5.37 28.59 8.73
C ASN A 552 5.93 27.31 9.39
N VAL A 553 6.13 26.24 8.64
CA VAL A 553 6.86 25.07 9.15
C VAL A 553 8.35 25.41 9.39
N ILE A 554 8.95 24.74 10.34
CA ILE A 554 10.40 24.82 10.60
C ILE A 554 10.99 23.49 10.15
N VAL A 555 12.02 23.56 9.30
CA VAL A 555 12.77 22.38 8.87
C VAL A 555 14.15 22.39 9.51
N GLU A 556 14.63 21.24 9.93
CA GLU A 556 15.95 21.10 10.50
C GLU A 556 17.02 21.05 9.40
N ARG A 557 18.12 21.81 9.57
CA ARG A 557 19.27 21.75 8.67
C ARG A 557 19.97 20.40 8.73
N GLY A 558 20.01 19.79 9.90
CA GLY A 558 20.75 18.55 10.13
C GLY A 558 22.26 18.68 9.95
N ASP A 559 22.91 17.61 9.48
CA ASP A 559 24.37 17.56 9.30
C ASP A 559 24.85 18.56 8.24
N ARG A 560 25.76 19.47 8.67
CA ARG A 560 26.33 20.50 7.78
C ARG A 560 27.33 19.96 6.75
N SER A 561 27.80 18.75 6.90
CA SER A 561 28.70 18.13 5.92
C SER A 561 27.97 17.72 4.63
N LYS A 562 26.68 17.55 4.72
CA LYS A 562 25.81 17.16 3.59
C LYS A 562 25.35 18.40 2.80
N LYS A 563 25.21 18.25 1.49
CA LYS A 563 24.47 19.22 0.66
C LYS A 563 23.03 19.25 1.14
N PHE A 564 22.44 20.44 1.18
CA PHE A 564 21.07 20.60 1.68
C PHE A 564 20.21 21.34 0.68
N TYR A 565 19.12 20.70 0.27
CA TYR A 565 18.15 21.23 -0.66
C TYR A 565 16.79 21.39 0.01
N VAL A 566 16.16 22.53 -0.23
CA VAL A 566 14.78 22.78 0.18
C VAL A 566 13.90 22.94 -1.04
N LEU A 567 12.88 22.09 -1.16
CA LEU A 567 11.84 22.13 -2.19
C LEU A 567 10.62 22.82 -1.58
N ASN A 568 10.02 23.77 -2.29
CA ASN A 568 8.97 24.60 -1.72
C ASN A 568 7.64 24.45 -2.50
N ALA A 569 6.71 23.68 -1.95
CA ALA A 569 5.34 23.58 -2.42
C ALA A 569 4.34 24.37 -1.53
N SER A 570 4.82 25.19 -0.59
CA SER A 570 4.00 26.05 0.27
C SER A 570 3.53 27.34 -0.44
N GLY A 571 2.73 28.15 0.23
CA GLY A 571 2.23 29.44 -0.27
C GLY A 571 3.19 30.60 -0.12
N SER A 572 4.28 30.45 0.63
CA SER A 572 5.24 31.50 0.96
C SER A 572 6.63 31.19 0.41
N THR A 573 7.31 32.18 -0.17
CA THR A 573 8.73 32.03 -0.56
C THR A 573 9.66 31.95 0.65
N LYS A 574 9.17 32.24 1.87
CA LYS A 574 9.97 32.27 3.10
C LYS A 574 9.89 30.94 3.82
N VAL A 575 11.00 30.21 3.86
CA VAL A 575 11.14 28.95 4.60
C VAL A 575 12.01 29.18 5.84
N ARG A 576 11.56 28.65 6.98
CA ARG A 576 12.27 28.73 8.28
C ARG A 576 13.11 27.48 8.47
N ILE A 577 14.39 27.67 8.77
CA ILE A 577 15.35 26.59 8.95
C ILE A 577 16.00 26.70 10.31
N GLU A 578 15.91 25.65 11.12
CA GLU A 578 16.64 25.50 12.36
C GLU A 578 18.03 24.96 12.07
N GLN A 579 19.04 25.71 12.52
CA GLN A 579 20.42 25.35 12.41
C GLN A 579 20.83 24.41 13.55
N PRO A 580 21.91 23.61 13.43
CA PRO A 580 22.38 22.70 14.50
C PRO A 580 22.68 23.37 15.86
N ASN A 581 22.81 24.68 15.89
CA ASN A 581 22.99 25.45 17.13
C ASN A 581 21.68 26.00 17.72
N GLY A 582 20.52 25.54 17.22
CA GLY A 582 19.19 25.97 17.64
C GLY A 582 18.74 27.33 17.09
N LYS A 583 19.55 28.03 16.26
CA LYS A 583 19.19 29.31 15.67
C LYS A 583 18.27 29.08 14.46
N ILE A 584 17.11 29.71 14.46
CA ILE A 584 16.21 29.71 13.31
C ILE A 584 16.59 30.85 12.37
N ILE A 585 16.82 30.54 11.10
CA ILE A 585 17.01 31.49 10.00
C ILE A 585 15.84 31.41 9.03
N THR A 586 15.60 32.47 8.27
CA THR A 586 14.63 32.49 7.17
C THR A 586 15.40 32.60 5.86
N VAL A 587 15.07 31.72 4.91
CA VAL A 587 15.66 31.71 3.58
C VAL A 587 14.56 31.90 2.52
N GLU A 588 14.93 32.49 1.39
CA GLU A 588 14.03 32.62 0.23
C GLU A 588 14.18 31.36 -0.66
N VAL A 589 13.06 30.67 -0.86
CA VAL A 589 12.94 29.51 -1.76
C VAL A 589 11.72 29.75 -2.67
N PRO A 590 11.88 29.77 -4.00
CA PRO A 590 10.75 30.02 -4.89
C PRO A 590 9.62 29.01 -4.67
N CYS A 591 8.37 29.46 -4.66
CA CYS A 591 7.23 28.56 -4.65
C CYS A 591 7.21 27.74 -5.96
N GLY A 592 6.93 26.42 -5.86
CA GLY A 592 7.05 25.50 -7.01
C GLY A 592 8.49 25.23 -7.49
N GLY A 593 9.50 25.68 -6.72
CA GLY A 593 10.92 25.56 -7.02
C GLY A 593 11.75 25.02 -5.85
N TRP A 594 13.06 25.14 -5.94
CA TRP A 594 14.00 24.74 -4.89
C TRP A 594 15.18 25.69 -4.74
N SER A 595 15.88 25.55 -3.61
CA SER A 595 17.18 26.21 -3.35
C SER A 595 18.16 25.28 -2.64
N ALA A 596 19.43 25.34 -3.05
CA ALA A 596 20.53 24.74 -2.29
C ALA A 596 20.92 25.70 -1.17
N ILE A 597 20.86 25.23 0.08
CA ILE A 597 21.13 26.03 1.27
C ILE A 597 22.54 25.71 1.79
N LYS A 598 23.37 26.75 1.98
CA LYS A 598 24.74 26.63 2.46
C LYS A 598 24.85 26.47 3.99
#